data_02042e01fae62f6d8ac1b87cbcff491f
#
_entry.id   02042e01fae62f6d8ac1b87cbcff491f
#
_cell.length_a   1.000
_cell.length_b   1.000
_cell.length_c   1.000
_cell.angle_alpha   90.00
_cell.angle_beta   90.00
_cell.angle_gamma   90.00
#
_symmetry.space_group_name_H-M   'P 1'
#
loop_
_entity.id
_entity.type
_entity.pdbx_description
1 polymer ?
#
loop_
_entity_poly.entity_id
_entity_poly.type
_entity_poly.pdbx_seq_one_letter_code
_entity_poly.pdbx_strand_id
1 'polypeptide(L)'
;MKKTFFQKTYNLISYLFFFGVTSFILSFVLNLLVKLFGNLDIPFLSNIIILIQDKLNLLENYTKQIATILMLTAVSLIVIELTHRIISDNILNYFKSVYQTIRLRQFLWQDEKSESVITIDNQTTVTKFNPILRNFNQTTKKSTVDIKKDSVIVFIKYPRTQQAQKLLRDMEEHIKEEIASRNPNYYFSSPNREG
;
A
#
# COMPACT_ATOMS: atom_id res chain seq x y z
N MET A 1 22.29 -2.18 6.96
CA MET A 1 21.91 -3.35 6.12
C MET A 1 21.16 -2.86 4.88
N LYS A 2 21.55 -3.20 3.65
CA LYS A 2 20.85 -2.71 2.45
C LYS A 2 19.49 -3.43 2.33
N LYS A 3 18.42 -2.66 2.01
CA LYS A 3 17.08 -3.23 1.73
C LYS A 3 17.17 -4.29 0.63
N THR A 4 16.46 -5.39 0.83
CA THR A 4 16.32 -6.44 -0.20
C THR A 4 15.50 -5.93 -1.38
N PHE A 5 15.52 -6.64 -2.50
CA PHE A 5 14.72 -6.29 -3.67
C PHE A 5 13.22 -6.33 -3.32
N PHE A 6 12.76 -7.36 -2.62
CA PHE A 6 11.40 -7.45 -2.10
C PHE A 6 11.00 -6.21 -1.29
N GLN A 7 11.83 -5.79 -0.33
CA GLN A 7 11.54 -4.63 0.52
C GLN A 7 11.48 -3.30 -0.26
N LYS A 8 12.23 -3.18 -1.35
CA LYS A 8 12.21 -1.99 -2.22
C LYS A 8 10.97 -1.95 -3.12
N THR A 9 10.58 -3.11 -3.66
CA THR A 9 9.55 -3.21 -4.70
C THR A 9 8.16 -3.46 -4.14
N TYR A 10 7.99 -4.06 -2.97
CA TYR A 10 6.70 -4.43 -2.40
C TYR A 10 5.68 -3.27 -2.37
N ASN A 11 6.09 -2.12 -1.83
CA ASN A 11 5.22 -0.96 -1.77
C ASN A 11 4.94 -0.37 -3.16
N LEU A 12 5.94 -0.37 -4.04
CA LEU A 12 5.80 0.10 -5.43
C LEU A 12 4.81 -0.77 -6.19
N ILE A 13 4.94 -2.09 -6.11
CA ILE A 13 4.02 -3.06 -6.71
C ILE A 13 2.59 -2.81 -6.21
N SER A 14 2.42 -2.63 -4.89
CA SER A 14 1.10 -2.34 -4.30
C SER A 14 0.47 -1.07 -4.87
N TYR A 15 1.24 0.01 -5.07
CA TYR A 15 0.77 1.24 -5.69
C TYR A 15 0.46 1.05 -7.19
N LEU A 16 1.31 0.34 -7.92
CA LEU A 16 1.09 0.06 -9.35
C LEU A 16 -0.21 -0.74 -9.56
N PHE A 17 -0.46 -1.75 -8.71
CA PHE A 17 -1.73 -2.47 -8.74
C PHE A 17 -2.92 -1.58 -8.42
N PHE A 18 -2.82 -0.79 -7.36
CA PHE A 18 -3.92 0.11 -6.98
C PHE A 18 -4.26 1.08 -8.11
N PHE A 19 -3.26 1.80 -8.65
CA PHE A 19 -3.49 2.74 -9.74
C PHE A 19 -3.86 2.05 -11.06
N GLY A 20 -3.32 0.87 -11.34
CA GLY A 20 -3.69 0.07 -12.49
C GLY A 20 -5.17 -0.34 -12.47
N VAL A 21 -5.62 -0.89 -11.33
CA VAL A 21 -7.04 -1.29 -11.15
C VAL A 21 -7.97 -0.08 -11.20
N THR A 22 -7.63 1.01 -10.52
CA THR A 22 -8.47 2.24 -10.57
C THR A 22 -8.55 2.82 -11.98
N SER A 23 -7.47 2.79 -12.77
CA SER A 23 -7.47 3.21 -14.17
C SER A 23 -8.31 2.29 -15.05
N PHE A 24 -8.30 0.97 -14.80
CA PHE A 24 -9.20 0.04 -15.51
C PHE A 24 -10.67 0.30 -15.21
N ILE A 25 -11.02 0.54 -13.94
CA ILE A 25 -12.38 0.90 -13.54
C ILE A 25 -12.80 2.19 -14.23
N LEU A 26 -11.93 3.21 -14.25
CA LEU A 26 -12.21 4.48 -14.93
C LEU A 26 -12.40 4.28 -16.43
N SER A 27 -11.56 3.50 -17.10
CA SER A 27 -11.72 3.16 -18.52
C SER A 27 -13.06 2.46 -18.80
N PHE A 28 -13.47 1.53 -17.92
CA PHE A 28 -14.74 0.85 -18.03
C PHE A 28 -15.92 1.83 -17.91
N VAL A 29 -15.89 2.76 -16.94
CA VAL A 29 -16.93 3.80 -16.79
C VAL A 29 -16.99 4.71 -18.01
N LEU A 30 -15.82 5.14 -18.54
CA LEU A 30 -15.77 5.95 -19.75
C LEU A 30 -16.38 5.21 -20.96
N ASN A 31 -16.09 3.92 -21.12
CA ASN A 31 -16.68 3.10 -22.17
C ASN A 31 -18.21 3.02 -22.06
N LEU A 32 -18.75 2.89 -20.84
CA LEU A 32 -20.20 2.96 -20.63
C LEU A 32 -20.78 4.31 -21.02
N LEU A 33 -20.12 5.41 -20.69
CA LEU A 33 -20.55 6.76 -21.09
C LEU A 33 -20.56 6.92 -22.60
N VAL A 34 -19.52 6.45 -23.29
CA VAL A 34 -19.45 6.45 -24.77
C VAL A 34 -20.66 5.74 -25.38
N LYS A 35 -21.02 4.55 -24.84
CA LYS A 35 -22.18 3.79 -25.30
C LYS A 35 -23.50 4.51 -25.02
N LEU A 36 -23.63 5.14 -23.85
CA LEU A 36 -24.82 5.91 -23.50
C LEU A 36 -25.04 7.10 -24.45
N PHE A 37 -23.97 7.88 -24.73
CA PHE A 37 -24.04 8.99 -25.68
C PHE A 37 -24.27 8.49 -27.11
N GLY A 38 -23.78 7.32 -27.48
CA GLY A 38 -24.02 6.72 -28.81
C GLY A 38 -25.44 6.28 -29.06
N ASN A 39 -26.19 6.01 -28.01
CA ASN A 39 -27.61 5.63 -28.11
C ASN A 39 -28.55 6.83 -28.07
N LEU A 40 -28.04 8.06 -27.93
CA LEU A 40 -28.84 9.29 -27.94
C LEU A 40 -29.01 9.77 -29.39
N ASP A 41 -30.21 9.59 -29.92
CA ASP A 41 -30.61 10.08 -31.24
C ASP A 41 -31.37 11.41 -31.11
N ILE A 42 -30.68 12.50 -30.97
CA ILE A 42 -31.23 13.85 -30.88
C ILE A 42 -30.71 14.67 -32.07
N PRO A 43 -31.50 14.84 -33.14
CA PRO A 43 -31.05 15.44 -34.39
C PRO A 43 -30.43 16.85 -34.24
N PHE A 44 -30.96 17.65 -33.32
CA PHE A 44 -30.50 19.02 -33.05
C PHE A 44 -29.11 19.07 -32.36
N LEU A 45 -28.75 18.00 -31.61
CA LEU A 45 -27.48 17.93 -30.83
C LEU A 45 -26.47 16.95 -31.41
N SER A 46 -26.74 16.36 -32.57
CA SER A 46 -25.94 15.30 -33.18
C SER A 46 -24.45 15.64 -33.25
N ASN A 47 -24.08 16.83 -33.73
CA ASN A 47 -22.71 17.28 -33.84
C ASN A 47 -21.99 17.41 -32.48
N ILE A 48 -22.71 17.85 -31.44
CA ILE A 48 -22.17 17.97 -30.08
C ILE A 48 -21.99 16.60 -29.47
N ILE A 49 -22.95 15.69 -29.65
CA ILE A 49 -22.89 14.31 -29.18
C ILE A 49 -21.71 13.58 -29.77
N ILE A 50 -21.49 13.70 -31.09
CA ILE A 50 -20.32 13.09 -31.78
C ILE A 50 -19.01 13.64 -31.22
N LEU A 51 -18.91 14.96 -31.03
CA LEU A 51 -17.71 15.58 -30.47
C LEU A 51 -17.42 15.11 -29.03
N ILE A 52 -18.46 14.95 -28.20
CA ILE A 52 -18.34 14.40 -26.84
C ILE A 52 -17.88 12.95 -26.90
N GLN A 53 -18.49 12.13 -27.74
CA GLN A 53 -18.09 10.73 -27.92
C GLN A 53 -16.63 10.58 -28.35
N ASP A 54 -16.16 11.37 -29.31
CA ASP A 54 -14.77 11.32 -29.77
C ASP A 54 -13.81 11.65 -28.63
N LYS A 55 -14.12 12.68 -27.81
CA LYS A 55 -13.31 13.03 -26.64
C LYS A 55 -13.33 11.96 -25.57
N LEU A 56 -14.49 11.37 -25.30
CA LEU A 56 -14.63 10.26 -24.34
C LEU A 56 -13.88 9.01 -24.81
N ASN A 57 -13.96 8.65 -26.09
CA ASN A 57 -13.22 7.54 -26.69
C ASN A 57 -11.69 7.74 -26.56
N LEU A 58 -11.23 8.95 -26.80
CA LEU A 58 -9.83 9.30 -26.68
C LEU A 58 -9.35 9.16 -25.21
N LEU A 59 -10.14 9.66 -24.26
CA LEU A 59 -9.85 9.50 -22.83
C LEU A 59 -9.88 8.03 -22.37
N GLU A 60 -10.86 7.26 -22.85
CA GLU A 60 -10.95 5.81 -22.57
C GLU A 60 -9.71 5.08 -23.06
N ASN A 61 -9.29 5.33 -24.29
CA ASN A 61 -8.09 4.71 -24.85
C ASN A 61 -6.83 5.05 -24.05
N TYR A 62 -6.62 6.30 -23.66
CA TYR A 62 -5.47 6.69 -22.82
C TYR A 62 -5.51 6.05 -21.44
N THR A 63 -6.66 6.07 -20.77
CA THR A 63 -6.77 5.45 -19.44
C THR A 63 -6.53 3.95 -19.48
N LYS A 64 -7.01 3.26 -20.52
CA LYS A 64 -6.77 1.83 -20.76
C LYS A 64 -5.28 1.54 -21.01
N GLN A 65 -4.60 2.33 -21.83
CA GLN A 65 -3.17 2.19 -22.08
C GLN A 65 -2.35 2.38 -20.81
N ILE A 66 -2.65 3.43 -20.02
CA ILE A 66 -2.00 3.68 -18.73
C ILE A 66 -2.22 2.50 -17.79
N ALA A 67 -3.45 2.01 -17.66
CA ALA A 67 -3.76 0.86 -16.83
C ALA A 67 -2.95 -0.38 -17.23
N THR A 68 -2.87 -0.65 -18.53
CA THR A 68 -2.11 -1.80 -19.07
C THR A 68 -0.62 -1.67 -18.76
N ILE A 69 -0.01 -0.49 -18.96
CA ILE A 69 1.41 -0.25 -18.67
C ILE A 69 1.69 -0.45 -17.18
N LEU A 70 0.85 0.11 -16.28
CA LEU A 70 1.01 -0.03 -14.84
C LEU A 70 0.93 -1.50 -14.40
N MET A 71 -0.03 -2.25 -14.92
CA MET A 71 -0.20 -3.68 -14.61
C MET A 71 0.96 -4.53 -15.13
N LEU A 72 1.39 -4.31 -16.37
CA LEU A 72 2.55 -5.02 -16.94
C LEU A 72 3.83 -4.73 -16.15
N THR A 73 4.04 -3.49 -15.73
CA THR A 73 5.20 -3.13 -14.89
C THR A 73 5.13 -3.83 -13.53
N ALA A 74 3.96 -3.87 -12.89
CA ALA A 74 3.79 -4.57 -11.62
C ALA A 74 4.07 -6.08 -11.75
N VAL A 75 3.51 -6.72 -12.79
CA VAL A 75 3.74 -8.15 -13.08
C VAL A 75 5.22 -8.42 -13.35
N SER A 76 5.88 -7.58 -14.14
CA SER A 76 7.32 -7.73 -14.44
C SER A 76 8.17 -7.72 -13.17
N LEU A 77 7.90 -6.80 -12.24
CA LEU A 77 8.61 -6.72 -10.95
C LEU A 77 8.39 -7.98 -10.10
N ILE A 78 7.17 -8.53 -10.09
CA ILE A 78 6.88 -9.78 -9.39
C ILE A 78 7.63 -10.96 -10.03
N VAL A 79 7.62 -11.05 -11.35
CA VAL A 79 8.32 -12.13 -12.09
C VAL A 79 9.82 -12.10 -11.80
N ILE A 80 10.44 -10.91 -11.79
CA ILE A 80 11.87 -10.76 -11.46
C ILE A 80 12.15 -11.29 -10.04
N GLU A 81 11.34 -10.89 -9.04
CA GLU A 81 11.51 -11.36 -7.66
C GLU A 81 11.30 -12.89 -7.56
N LEU A 82 10.26 -13.42 -8.19
CA LEU A 82 9.99 -14.87 -8.20
C LEU A 82 11.12 -15.66 -8.85
N THR A 83 11.63 -15.20 -9.98
CA THR A 83 12.76 -15.83 -10.67
C THR A 83 14.00 -15.83 -9.76
N HIS A 84 14.30 -14.73 -9.10
CA HIS A 84 15.40 -14.66 -8.15
C HIS A 84 15.21 -15.66 -7.00
N ARG A 85 13.98 -15.82 -6.49
CA ARG A 85 13.68 -16.78 -5.41
C ARG A 85 13.72 -18.24 -5.85
N ILE A 86 13.33 -18.55 -7.08
CA ILE A 86 13.47 -19.93 -7.63
C ILE A 86 14.94 -20.34 -7.62
N ILE A 87 15.84 -19.41 -7.97
CA ILE A 87 17.27 -19.71 -8.12
C ILE A 87 17.99 -19.75 -6.75
N SER A 88 17.67 -18.84 -5.83
CA SER A 88 18.45 -18.61 -4.61
C SER A 88 17.74 -18.90 -3.30
N ASP A 89 16.41 -19.19 -3.33
CA ASP A 89 15.58 -19.35 -2.13
C ASP A 89 14.41 -20.33 -2.44
N ASN A 90 13.28 -20.15 -1.78
CA ASN A 90 12.04 -20.89 -2.00
C ASN A 90 10.91 -19.92 -2.38
N ILE A 91 10.15 -20.26 -3.41
CA ILE A 91 8.99 -19.50 -3.87
C ILE A 91 7.95 -19.30 -2.73
N LEU A 92 7.78 -20.31 -1.87
CA LEU A 92 6.86 -20.22 -0.73
C LEU A 92 7.24 -19.11 0.25
N ASN A 93 8.53 -18.77 0.34
CA ASN A 93 9.00 -17.67 1.19
C ASN A 93 8.51 -16.31 0.69
N TYR A 94 8.26 -16.15 -0.63
CA TYR A 94 7.62 -14.94 -1.15
C TYR A 94 6.22 -14.73 -0.56
N PHE A 95 5.38 -15.76 -0.62
CA PHE A 95 4.02 -15.68 -0.08
C PHE A 95 4.02 -15.49 1.44
N LYS A 96 4.93 -16.17 2.15
CA LYS A 96 5.13 -15.96 3.59
C LYS A 96 5.54 -14.52 3.90
N SER A 97 6.45 -13.93 3.11
CA SER A 97 6.89 -12.54 3.26
C SER A 97 5.73 -11.55 3.07
N VAL A 98 4.91 -11.77 2.03
CA VAL A 98 3.69 -10.95 1.79
C VAL A 98 2.73 -11.07 2.97
N TYR A 99 2.41 -12.29 3.39
CA TYR A 99 1.51 -12.54 4.51
C TYR A 99 2.01 -11.90 5.82
N GLN A 100 3.27 -12.12 6.18
CA GLN A 100 3.83 -11.53 7.40
C GLN A 100 3.96 -10.01 7.33
N THR A 101 4.20 -9.45 6.15
CA THR A 101 4.17 -7.99 5.94
C THR A 101 2.78 -7.42 6.26
N ILE A 102 1.72 -8.06 5.79
CA ILE A 102 0.34 -7.65 6.08
C ILE A 102 0.07 -7.74 7.58
N ARG A 103 0.44 -8.86 8.22
CA ARG A 103 0.24 -9.07 9.65
C ARG A 103 1.01 -8.09 10.51
N LEU A 104 2.27 -7.82 10.18
CA LEU A 104 3.06 -6.80 10.88
C LEU A 104 2.39 -5.42 10.79
N ARG A 105 1.89 -5.04 9.63
CA ARG A 105 1.19 -3.74 9.45
C ARG A 105 -0.09 -3.67 10.26
N GLN A 106 -0.85 -4.76 10.34
CA GLN A 106 -2.05 -4.84 11.18
C GLN A 106 -1.70 -4.71 12.67
N PHE A 107 -0.63 -5.37 13.12
CA PHE A 107 -0.14 -5.27 14.49
C PHE A 107 0.34 -3.86 14.85
N LEU A 108 1.02 -3.18 13.94
CA LEU A 108 1.50 -1.81 14.13
C LEU A 108 0.41 -0.74 14.05
N TRP A 109 -0.78 -1.08 13.54
CA TRP A 109 -1.86 -0.13 13.36
C TRP A 109 -2.42 0.32 14.71
N GLN A 110 -2.46 1.66 14.91
CA GLN A 110 -3.06 2.30 16.08
C GLN A 110 -4.38 2.95 15.69
N ASP A 111 -5.39 2.84 16.56
CA ASP A 111 -6.67 3.55 16.34
C ASP A 111 -6.44 5.06 16.45
N GLU A 112 -6.80 5.79 15.39
CA GLU A 112 -6.60 7.24 15.31
C GLU A 112 -7.67 8.04 16.08
N LYS A 113 -8.65 7.37 16.70
CA LYS A 113 -9.67 8.04 17.52
C LYS A 113 -9.02 8.61 18.77
N SER A 114 -9.13 9.92 18.97
CA SER A 114 -8.73 10.54 20.22
C SER A 114 -9.79 10.30 21.29
N GLU A 115 -9.33 10.09 22.52
CA GLU A 115 -10.20 10.11 23.69
C GLU A 115 -10.86 11.48 23.82
N SER A 116 -12.13 11.51 24.22
CA SER A 116 -12.86 12.75 24.51
C SER A 116 -12.23 13.44 25.72
N VAL A 117 -11.61 14.59 25.50
CA VAL A 117 -11.09 15.42 26.59
C VAL A 117 -12.24 16.26 27.12
N ILE A 118 -12.62 16.05 28.41
CA ILE A 118 -13.57 16.90 29.12
C ILE A 118 -12.83 18.16 29.53
N THR A 119 -13.18 19.27 28.91
CA THR A 119 -12.64 20.58 29.29
C THR A 119 -13.37 21.09 30.56
N ILE A 120 -12.72 21.93 31.35
CA ILE A 120 -13.20 22.50 32.63
C ILE A 120 -14.60 23.14 32.52
N ASP A 121 -15.02 23.55 31.33
CA ASP A 121 -16.33 24.14 31.03
C ASP A 121 -17.44 23.11 30.64
N ASN A 122 -17.27 21.84 30.94
CA ASN A 122 -18.20 20.77 30.54
C ASN A 122 -18.49 20.68 29.03
N GLN A 123 -17.70 21.34 28.19
CA GLN A 123 -17.77 21.18 26.74
C GLN A 123 -16.81 20.06 26.31
N THR A 124 -17.38 18.94 25.86
CA THR A 124 -16.64 17.84 25.27
C THR A 124 -16.10 18.24 23.89
N THR A 125 -14.84 18.63 23.81
CA THR A 125 -14.16 18.82 22.54
C THR A 125 -13.67 17.46 22.04
N VAL A 126 -14.41 16.85 21.14
CA VAL A 126 -13.98 15.62 20.46
C VAL A 126 -13.01 16.03 19.36
N THR A 127 -11.70 15.91 19.61
CA THR A 127 -10.71 15.98 18.55
C THR A 127 -10.81 14.71 17.70
N LYS A 128 -11.39 14.80 16.52
CA LYS A 128 -11.71 13.68 15.62
C LYS A 128 -10.49 12.86 15.19
N PHE A 129 -9.27 13.39 15.31
CA PHE A 129 -8.03 12.75 14.87
C PHE A 129 -6.85 13.07 15.76
N ASN A 130 -6.09 12.06 16.15
CA ASN A 130 -4.79 12.22 16.78
C ASN A 130 -3.70 12.29 15.68
N PRO A 131 -3.09 13.46 15.44
CA PRO A 131 -2.09 13.63 14.37
C PRO A 131 -0.83 12.80 14.60
N ILE A 132 -0.52 12.43 15.84
CA ILE A 132 0.64 11.61 16.20
C ILE A 132 0.40 10.17 15.72
N LEU A 133 -0.76 9.58 16.06
CA LEU A 133 -1.15 8.25 15.65
C LEU A 133 -1.29 8.16 14.14
N ARG A 134 -1.86 9.19 13.50
CA ARG A 134 -1.91 9.28 12.05
C ARG A 134 -0.51 9.28 11.40
N ASN A 135 0.41 10.08 11.93
CA ASN A 135 1.80 10.11 11.44
C ASN A 135 2.49 8.75 11.63
N PHE A 136 2.26 8.11 12.79
CA PHE A 136 2.74 6.77 13.09
C PHE A 136 2.21 5.77 12.07
N ASN A 137 0.88 5.68 11.88
CA ASN A 137 0.23 4.76 10.95
C ASN A 137 0.69 4.94 9.50
N GLN A 138 0.78 6.21 9.03
CA GLN A 138 1.27 6.51 7.68
C GLN A 138 2.71 6.05 7.44
N THR A 139 3.52 6.05 8.49
CA THR A 139 4.91 5.67 8.39
C THR A 139 5.08 4.15 8.48
N THR A 140 4.45 3.53 9.48
CA THR A 140 4.54 2.08 9.71
C THR A 140 3.84 1.25 8.63
N LYS A 141 2.85 1.83 7.93
CA LYS A 141 2.24 1.24 6.72
C LYS A 141 3.26 0.88 5.62
N LYS A 142 4.48 1.44 5.66
CA LYS A 142 5.55 1.13 4.70
C LYS A 142 6.50 0.03 5.17
N SER A 143 6.25 -0.56 6.35
CA SER A 143 7.02 -1.67 6.91
C SER A 143 6.87 -2.93 6.07
N THR A 144 7.92 -3.75 6.04
CA THR A 144 7.97 -5.00 5.27
C THR A 144 8.75 -6.07 6.02
N VAL A 145 8.34 -7.32 5.83
CA VAL A 145 9.03 -8.52 6.33
C VAL A 145 9.47 -9.34 5.13
N ASP A 146 10.75 -9.61 5.02
CA ASP A 146 11.32 -10.47 3.99
C ASP A 146 11.87 -11.75 4.61
N ILE A 147 11.25 -12.88 4.28
CA ILE A 147 11.62 -14.21 4.76
C ILE A 147 12.42 -14.89 3.67
N LYS A 148 13.60 -15.38 4.03
CA LYS A 148 14.47 -16.21 3.21
C LYS A 148 14.76 -17.51 3.94
N LYS A 149 15.39 -18.46 3.25
CA LYS A 149 15.76 -19.77 3.81
C LYS A 149 16.59 -19.63 5.10
N ASP A 150 17.53 -18.69 5.13
CA ASP A 150 18.51 -18.56 6.20
C ASP A 150 18.33 -17.31 7.06
N SER A 151 17.38 -16.44 6.74
CA SER A 151 17.21 -15.17 7.46
C SER A 151 15.82 -14.58 7.30
N VAL A 152 15.39 -13.84 8.31
CA VAL A 152 14.19 -13.01 8.26
C VAL A 152 14.61 -11.56 8.50
N ILE A 153 14.32 -10.68 7.53
CA ILE A 153 14.71 -9.28 7.59
C ILE A 153 13.44 -8.45 7.72
N VAL A 154 13.32 -7.74 8.83
CA VAL A 154 12.20 -6.84 9.11
C VAL A 154 12.66 -5.42 8.91
N PHE A 155 11.94 -4.67 8.08
CA PHE A 155 12.17 -3.25 7.87
C PHE A 155 10.96 -2.47 8.37
N ILE A 156 11.20 -1.57 9.34
CA ILE A 156 10.18 -0.65 9.86
C ILE A 156 10.66 0.76 9.55
N LYS A 157 9.80 1.53 8.85
CA LYS A 157 10.14 2.92 8.58
C LYS A 157 10.01 3.74 9.84
N TYR A 158 11.05 4.52 10.18
CA TYR A 158 11.08 5.35 11.37
C TYR A 158 10.19 6.60 11.20
N PRO A 159 9.29 6.90 12.13
CA PRO A 159 8.45 8.09 12.07
C PRO A 159 9.26 9.40 12.12
N ARG A 160 8.69 10.48 11.59
CA ARG A 160 9.38 11.78 11.58
C ARG A 160 9.24 12.57 12.87
N THR A 161 8.08 12.45 13.55
CA THR A 161 7.80 13.21 14.78
C THR A 161 8.35 12.49 16.01
N GLN A 162 8.90 13.21 16.96
CA GLN A 162 9.47 12.65 18.18
C GLN A 162 8.47 11.80 18.98
N GLN A 163 7.22 12.24 19.04
CA GLN A 163 6.15 11.52 19.76
C GLN A 163 5.83 10.18 19.10
N ALA A 164 5.73 10.14 17.77
CA ALA A 164 5.53 8.87 17.04
C ALA A 164 6.79 7.96 17.10
N GLN A 165 7.98 8.57 17.21
CA GLN A 165 9.22 7.81 17.44
C GLN A 165 9.24 7.18 18.84
N LYS A 166 8.75 7.89 19.84
CA LYS A 166 8.62 7.35 21.20
C LYS A 166 7.67 6.16 21.20
N LEU A 167 6.50 6.30 20.56
CA LEU A 167 5.54 5.19 20.42
C LEU A 167 6.17 3.95 19.78
N LEU A 168 6.96 4.14 18.72
CA LEU A 168 7.63 3.02 18.07
C LEU A 168 8.65 2.33 19.00
N ARG A 169 9.39 3.11 19.80
CA ARG A 169 10.34 2.57 20.78
C ARG A 169 9.64 1.81 21.91
N ASP A 170 8.53 2.35 22.39
CA ASP A 170 7.74 1.71 23.45
C ASP A 170 7.14 0.37 22.98
N MET A 171 6.94 0.20 21.66
CA MET A 171 6.45 -1.04 21.03
C MET A 171 7.58 -2.00 20.61
N GLU A 172 8.84 -1.65 20.75
CA GLU A 172 9.97 -2.41 20.18
C GLU A 172 10.03 -3.85 20.66
N GLU A 173 9.88 -4.07 21.96
CA GLU A 173 9.87 -5.41 22.56
C GLU A 173 8.68 -6.25 22.06
N HIS A 174 7.49 -5.68 22.03
CA HIS A 174 6.29 -6.33 21.52
C HIS A 174 6.39 -6.68 20.04
N ILE A 175 7.00 -5.81 19.23
CA ILE A 175 7.27 -6.08 17.82
C ILE A 175 8.23 -7.28 17.68
N LYS A 176 9.27 -7.32 18.49
CA LYS A 176 10.24 -8.43 18.48
C LYS A 176 9.57 -9.75 18.87
N GLU A 177 8.76 -9.76 19.91
CA GLU A 177 7.98 -10.93 20.36
C GLU A 177 7.00 -11.40 19.29
N GLU A 178 6.24 -10.48 18.68
CA GLU A 178 5.27 -10.81 17.63
C GLU A 178 5.96 -11.43 16.40
N ILE A 179 7.12 -10.93 16.00
CA ILE A 179 7.87 -11.47 14.87
C ILE A 179 8.50 -12.81 15.23
N ALA A 180 9.08 -12.95 16.42
CA ALA A 180 9.70 -14.18 16.91
C ALA A 180 8.67 -15.31 17.05
N SER A 181 7.49 -15.04 17.61
CA SER A 181 6.41 -16.02 17.74
C SER A 181 5.95 -16.61 16.41
N ARG A 182 6.00 -15.81 15.34
CA ARG A 182 5.65 -16.24 13.97
C ARG A 182 6.77 -16.96 13.25
N ASN A 183 8.01 -16.82 13.72
CA ASN A 183 9.20 -17.38 13.10
C ASN A 183 10.11 -18.04 14.15
N PRO A 184 9.64 -19.12 14.81
CA PRO A 184 10.34 -19.73 15.95
C PRO A 184 11.70 -20.30 15.59
N ASN A 185 11.96 -20.55 14.31
CA ASN A 185 13.22 -21.12 13.83
C ASN A 185 14.34 -20.05 13.65
N TYR A 186 14.05 -18.77 13.92
CA TYR A 186 14.99 -17.68 13.73
C TYR A 186 15.21 -16.92 15.03
N TYR A 187 16.46 -16.50 15.23
CA TYR A 187 16.80 -15.61 16.32
C TYR A 187 16.79 -14.15 15.83
N PHE A 188 16.16 -13.27 16.59
CA PHE A 188 16.06 -11.84 16.25
C PHE A 188 16.96 -11.01 17.18
N SER A 189 17.91 -10.30 16.58
CA SER A 189 18.71 -9.27 17.27
C SER A 189 17.83 -8.05 17.61
N SER A 190 18.34 -7.22 18.52
CA SER A 190 17.70 -5.92 18.78
C SER A 190 17.67 -5.07 17.50
N PRO A 191 16.60 -4.25 17.30
CA PRO A 191 16.49 -3.38 16.14
C PRO A 191 17.68 -2.41 16.07
N ASN A 192 18.18 -2.20 14.85
CA ASN A 192 19.23 -1.24 14.59
C ASN A 192 18.71 -0.12 13.68
N ARG A 193 18.95 1.13 14.05
CA ARG A 193 18.57 2.29 13.25
C ARG A 193 19.61 2.54 12.17
N GLU A 194 19.15 2.49 10.93
CA GLU A 194 19.96 2.92 9.77
C GLU A 194 19.48 4.31 9.32
N GLY A 195 20.40 5.24 9.16
CA GLY A 195 20.18 6.63 8.77
C GLY A 195 19.80 6.83 7.32
#